data_639261fdb131c31af77a90d100cf19e5
#
_entry.id   639261fdb131c31af77a90d100cf19e5
#
_cell.length_a   1.000
_cell.length_b   1.000
_cell.length_c   1.000
_cell.angle_alpha   90.00
_cell.angle_beta   90.00
_cell.angle_gamma   90.00
#
_symmetry.space_group_name_H-M   'P 1'
#
loop_
_entity.id
_entity.type
_entity.pdbx_description
1 polymer ?
#
loop_
_entity_poly.entity_id
_entity_poly.type
_entity_poly.pdbx_seq_one_letter_code
_entity_poly.pdbx_strand_id
1 'polypeptide(L)'
;VLFILTAVEKVAINYGKPSQKWLTTLSIEETKQYIQEGHFAPGSMLPKVEAALDFVNGKKNKTTIITLLDKASEALRGETGTRIVSN
;
A
#
# COMPACT_ATOMS: atom_id res chain seq x y z
N VAL A 1 -5.38 -11.50 6.23
CA VAL A 1 -4.47 -10.49 5.66
C VAL A 1 -4.03 -10.92 4.28
N LEU A 2 -3.98 -9.98 3.35
CA LEU A 2 -3.47 -10.22 2.00
C LEU A 2 -2.08 -9.61 1.87
N PHE A 3 -1.12 -10.36 1.35
CA PHE A 3 0.19 -9.84 1.01
C PHE A 3 0.28 -9.58 -0.49
N ILE A 4 0.73 -8.40 -0.87
CA ILE A 4 1.08 -8.09 -2.26
C ILE A 4 2.58 -7.83 -2.29
N LEU A 5 3.31 -8.72 -2.96
CA LEU A 5 4.77 -8.66 -2.99
C LEU A 5 5.22 -7.91 -4.23
N THR A 6 6.15 -7.01 -4.06
CA THR A 6 6.58 -6.11 -5.12
C THR A 6 8.09 -5.83 -5.01
N ALA A 7 8.59 -4.98 -5.89
CA ALA A 7 10.02 -4.66 -5.94
C ALA A 7 10.43 -3.55 -4.98
N VAL A 8 9.47 -3.01 -4.21
CA VAL A 8 9.77 -1.95 -3.24
C VAL A 8 9.28 -2.36 -1.86
N GLU A 9 9.98 -1.88 -0.83
CA GLU A 9 9.64 -2.23 0.55
C GLU A 9 8.40 -1.50 1.03
N LYS A 10 8.19 -0.27 0.59
CA LYS A 10 7.04 0.56 0.96
C LYS A 10 6.53 1.31 -0.25
N VAL A 11 5.25 1.65 -0.20
CA VAL A 11 4.63 2.51 -1.20
C VAL A 11 4.93 3.96 -0.87
N ALA A 12 5.14 4.79 -1.90
CA ALA A 12 5.44 6.22 -1.72
C ALA A 12 4.47 7.09 -2.50
N ILE A 13 4.23 8.29 -2.00
CA ILE A 13 3.58 9.36 -2.76
C ILE A 13 4.64 10.39 -3.14
N ASN A 14 4.38 11.16 -4.20
CA ASN A 14 5.30 12.18 -4.73
C ASN A 14 6.69 11.60 -5.01
N TYR A 15 6.73 10.40 -5.56
CA TYR A 15 7.98 9.68 -5.80
C TYR A 15 8.92 10.49 -6.70
N GLY A 16 10.17 10.59 -6.29
CA GLY A 16 11.19 11.32 -7.03
C GLY A 16 11.14 12.83 -6.83
N LYS A 17 10.25 13.35 -6.01
CA LYS A 17 10.12 14.78 -5.73
C LYS A 17 10.62 15.10 -4.32
N PRO A 18 10.96 16.38 -4.03
CA PRO A 18 11.38 16.74 -2.69
C PRO A 18 10.35 16.43 -1.61
N SER A 19 9.07 16.36 -1.95
CA SER A 19 7.99 16.05 -1.04
C SER A 19 7.68 14.55 -0.97
N GLN A 20 8.56 13.69 -1.48
CA GLN A 20 8.36 12.25 -1.43
C GLN A 20 8.16 11.77 0.00
N LYS A 21 7.17 10.90 0.19
CA LYS A 21 6.86 10.35 1.49
C LYS A 21 6.61 8.85 1.37
N TRP A 22 7.27 8.06 2.20
CA TRP A 22 7.03 6.62 2.30
C TRP A 22 5.83 6.39 3.20
N LEU A 23 4.91 5.53 2.75
CA LEU A 23 3.66 5.29 3.46
C LEU A 23 3.78 4.07 4.35
N THR A 24 3.22 4.16 5.57
CA THR A 24 3.23 3.04 6.50
C THR A 24 1.84 2.43 6.69
N THR A 25 0.85 3.24 6.99
CA THR A 25 -0.53 2.78 7.16
C THR A 25 -1.47 3.73 6.44
N LEU A 26 -2.39 3.17 5.66
CA LEU A 26 -3.39 3.94 4.91
C LEU A 26 -4.79 3.45 5.24
N SER A 27 -5.71 4.39 5.40
CA SER A 27 -7.13 4.08 5.42
C SER A 27 -7.65 3.87 4.00
N ILE A 28 -8.89 3.39 3.90
CA ILE A 28 -9.54 3.24 2.60
C ILE A 28 -9.68 4.61 1.92
N GLU A 29 -10.09 5.63 2.65
CA GLU A 29 -10.27 6.97 2.10
C GLU A 29 -8.96 7.56 1.60
N GLU A 30 -7.89 7.43 2.39
CA GLU A 30 -6.58 7.92 1.97
C GLU A 30 -6.10 7.23 0.70
N THR A 31 -6.30 5.92 0.62
CA THR A 31 -5.91 5.15 -0.55
C THR A 31 -6.65 5.62 -1.80
N LYS A 32 -7.96 5.79 -1.70
CA LYS A 32 -8.78 6.29 -2.80
C LYS A 32 -8.34 7.67 -3.25
N GLN A 33 -8.04 8.54 -2.30
CA GLN A 33 -7.59 9.89 -2.59
C GLN A 33 -6.26 9.89 -3.34
N TYR A 34 -5.30 9.10 -2.89
CA TYR A 34 -3.99 9.03 -3.56
C TYR A 34 -4.07 8.43 -4.95
N ILE A 35 -4.96 7.45 -5.16
CA ILE A 35 -5.22 6.92 -6.50
C ILE A 35 -5.75 8.03 -7.41
N GLN A 36 -6.72 8.79 -6.92
CA GLN A 36 -7.33 9.86 -7.69
C GLN A 36 -6.34 10.97 -8.01
N GLU A 37 -5.39 11.24 -7.11
CA GLU A 37 -4.35 12.24 -7.31
C GLU A 37 -3.24 11.79 -8.25
N GLY A 38 -3.23 10.51 -8.63
CA GLY A 38 -2.27 10.01 -9.60
C GLY A 38 -0.88 9.70 -9.04
N HIS A 39 -0.79 9.38 -7.74
CA HIS A 39 0.51 9.11 -7.13
C HIS A 39 1.14 7.77 -7.54
N PHE A 40 0.38 6.86 -8.10
CA PHE A 40 0.86 5.49 -8.37
C PHE A 40 1.00 5.27 -9.87
N ALA A 41 2.13 4.69 -10.29
CA ALA A 41 2.42 4.45 -11.70
C ALA A 41 1.40 3.46 -12.30
N PRO A 42 0.68 3.85 -13.39
CA PRO A 42 -0.40 3.02 -13.93
C PRO A 42 0.04 1.64 -14.41
N GLY A 43 1.29 1.51 -14.87
CA GLY A 43 1.78 0.25 -15.41
C GLY A 43 2.40 -0.67 -14.36
N SER A 44 2.53 -0.23 -13.11
CA SER A 44 3.23 -1.03 -12.09
C SER A 44 2.56 -0.97 -10.74
N MET A 45 2.66 0.15 -10.01
CA MET A 45 2.16 0.21 -8.63
C MET A 45 0.65 0.36 -8.56
N LEU A 46 0.02 1.08 -9.48
CA LEU A 46 -1.42 1.34 -9.40
C LEU A 46 -2.26 0.06 -9.36
N PRO A 47 -2.04 -0.96 -10.22
CA PRO A 47 -2.81 -2.20 -10.14
C PRO A 47 -2.67 -2.89 -8.78
N LYS A 48 -1.49 -2.81 -8.17
CA LYS A 48 -1.24 -3.43 -6.87
C LYS A 48 -2.00 -2.71 -5.76
N VAL A 49 -2.00 -1.39 -5.79
CA VAL A 49 -2.74 -0.59 -4.80
C VAL A 49 -4.24 -0.80 -4.98
N GLU A 50 -4.71 -0.89 -6.22
CA GLU A 50 -6.13 -1.15 -6.50
C GLU A 50 -6.57 -2.52 -5.98
N ALA A 51 -5.75 -3.55 -6.20
CA ALA A 51 -6.03 -4.89 -5.68
C ALA A 51 -6.04 -4.89 -4.15
N ALA A 52 -5.11 -4.18 -3.53
CA ALA A 52 -5.04 -4.04 -2.08
C ALA A 52 -6.30 -3.38 -1.53
N LEU A 53 -6.74 -2.32 -2.18
CA LEU A 53 -7.96 -1.61 -1.78
C LEU A 53 -9.19 -2.50 -1.92
N ASP A 54 -9.31 -3.24 -3.02
CA ASP A 54 -10.44 -4.13 -3.26
C ASP A 54 -10.58 -5.18 -2.16
N PHE A 55 -9.45 -5.70 -1.68
CA PHE A 55 -9.48 -6.73 -0.63
C PHE A 55 -10.10 -6.21 0.66
N VAL A 56 -9.86 -4.94 1.01
CA VAL A 56 -10.31 -4.38 2.29
C VAL A 56 -11.58 -3.55 2.15
N ASN A 57 -11.92 -3.08 0.94
CA ASN A 57 -13.02 -2.15 0.73
C ASN A 57 -14.36 -2.80 1.07
N GLY A 58 -15.14 -2.13 1.90
CA GLY A 58 -16.46 -2.63 2.30
C GLY A 58 -16.43 -3.77 3.30
N LYS A 59 -15.27 -4.11 3.84
CA LYS A 59 -15.13 -5.22 4.80
C LYS A 59 -14.60 -4.69 6.12
N LYS A 60 -14.77 -5.48 7.17
CA LYS A 60 -14.26 -5.12 8.51
C LYS A 60 -13.06 -5.98 8.86
N ASN A 61 -12.11 -5.41 9.58
CA ASN A 61 -10.95 -6.11 10.11
C ASN A 61 -10.10 -6.79 9.03
N LYS A 62 -9.99 -6.17 7.86
CA LYS A 62 -9.13 -6.67 6.78
C LYS A 62 -7.92 -5.76 6.62
N THR A 63 -6.82 -6.36 6.24
CA THR A 63 -5.56 -5.65 6.03
C THR A 63 -4.88 -6.20 4.79
N THR A 64 -4.36 -5.32 3.94
CA THR A 64 -3.45 -5.69 2.87
C THR A 64 -2.09 -5.10 3.17
N ILE A 65 -1.02 -5.88 3.00
CA ILE A 65 0.36 -5.45 3.21
C ILE A 65 1.08 -5.50 1.88
N ILE A 66 1.68 -4.37 1.48
CA ILE A 66 2.49 -4.27 0.27
C ILE A 66 3.94 -4.14 0.70
N THR A 67 4.80 -5.08 0.29
CA THR A 67 6.21 -5.06 0.68
C THR A 67 7.06 -5.91 -0.27
N LEU A 68 8.37 -5.97 0.01
CA LEU A 68 9.28 -6.88 -0.68
C LEU A 68 9.08 -8.32 -0.21
N LEU A 69 9.32 -9.27 -1.09
CA LEU A 69 9.16 -10.69 -0.78
C LEU A 69 9.96 -11.11 0.46
N ASP A 70 11.22 -10.73 0.52
CA ASP A 70 12.10 -11.15 1.62
C ASP A 70 11.89 -10.30 2.89
N LYS A 71 10.94 -9.37 2.87
CA LYS A 71 10.56 -8.58 4.04
C LYS A 71 9.17 -8.94 4.58
N ALA A 72 8.56 -10.00 4.05
CA ALA A 72 7.19 -10.36 4.44
C ALA A 72 7.05 -10.64 5.93
N SER A 73 8.02 -11.31 6.55
CA SER A 73 7.99 -11.60 7.99
C SER A 73 8.02 -10.32 8.82
N GLU A 74 8.91 -9.40 8.47
CA GLU A 74 9.02 -8.12 9.17
C GLU A 74 7.76 -7.29 8.97
N ALA A 75 7.18 -7.31 7.77
CA ALA A 75 5.96 -6.57 7.48
C ALA A 75 4.78 -7.13 8.27
N LEU A 76 4.72 -8.45 8.46
CA LEU A 76 3.66 -9.07 9.25
C LEU A 76 3.72 -8.59 10.70
N ARG A 77 4.93 -8.39 11.23
CA ARG A 77 5.13 -7.87 12.57
C ARG A 77 4.94 -6.35 12.68
N GLY A 78 4.66 -5.67 11.58
CA GLY A 78 4.47 -4.22 11.56
C GLY A 78 5.76 -3.43 11.50
N GLU A 79 6.88 -4.06 11.19
CA GLU A 79 8.20 -3.42 11.20
C GLU A 79 8.53 -2.74 9.87
N THR A 80 7.89 -3.13 8.79
CA THR A 80 8.10 -2.53 7.48
C THR A 80 6.87 -2.75 6.60
N GLY A 81 6.92 -2.24 5.35
CA GLY A 81 5.83 -2.37 4.40
C GLY A 81 4.79 -1.29 4.54
N THR A 82 3.85 -1.26 3.59
CA THR A 82 2.70 -0.35 3.64
C THR A 82 1.44 -1.17 3.89
N ARG A 83 0.68 -0.78 4.90
CA ARG A 83 -0.58 -1.44 5.25
C ARG A 83 -1.76 -0.60 4.78
N ILE A 84 -2.72 -1.25 4.13
CA ILE A 84 -4.01 -0.64 3.83
C ILE A 84 -5.03 -1.37 4.67
N VAL A 85 -5.72 -0.63 5.52
CA VAL A 85 -6.58 -1.24 6.54
C VAL A 85 -8.03 -0.78 6.39
N SER A 86 -8.95 -1.71 6.68
CA SER A 86 -10.38 -1.44 6.74
C SER A 86 -10.74 -1.22 8.19
N ASN A 87 -10.59 -0.30 8.81
CA ASN A 87 -10.88 -0.11 10.24
C ASN A 87 -12.08 -0.92 10.76
#